data_51572d58394654f2e9466aa21cdcd143
#
_entry.id   51572d58394654f2e9466aa21cdcd143
#
_cell.length_a   1.000
_cell.length_b   1.000
_cell.length_c   1.000
_cell.angle_alpha   90.00
_cell.angle_beta   90.00
_cell.angle_gamma   90.00
#
_symmetry.space_group_name_H-M   'P 1'
#
loop_
_entity.id
_entity.type
_entity.pdbx_description
1 polymer ?
#
loop_
_entity_poly.entity_id
_entity_poly.type
_entity_poly.pdbx_seq_one_letter_code
_entity_poly.pdbx_strand_id
1 'polypeptide(L)'
;MKIEKFSPEVCENLKWYVYRLVDPRDGLTFYIGRGVNNRIFDHVNGLLTDKETEEDLLSLKMKQIRDIQLSGLDVIHIIHRHALESKNMAEVVEASLIDAYSGLTNIMSGKGSNEYGV
;
A
#
# COMPACT_ATOMS: atom_id res chain seq x y z
N MET A 1 16.06 -7.23 8.06
CA MET A 1 14.76 -7.13 7.44
C MET A 1 14.59 -8.21 6.39
N LYS A 2 13.44 -8.84 6.37
CA LYS A 2 13.22 -9.93 5.47
C LYS A 2 12.62 -9.43 4.17
N ILE A 3 13.16 -9.86 3.05
CA ILE A 3 12.62 -9.50 1.76
C ILE A 3 11.47 -10.44 1.45
N GLU A 4 10.33 -9.86 1.09
CA GLU A 4 9.16 -10.64 0.76
C GLU A 4 8.80 -10.44 -0.69
N LYS A 5 8.29 -11.48 -1.31
CA LYS A 5 7.84 -11.40 -2.68
C LYS A 5 6.94 -12.57 -3.03
N PHE A 6 6.07 -12.37 -3.99
CA PHE A 6 5.23 -13.44 -4.49
C PHE A 6 6.00 -14.22 -5.55
N SER A 7 5.64 -15.49 -5.70
CA SER A 7 6.21 -16.29 -6.78
C SER A 7 5.64 -15.76 -8.10
N PRO A 8 6.31 -16.07 -9.22
CA PRO A 8 5.78 -15.64 -10.52
C PRO A 8 4.37 -16.15 -10.77
N GLU A 9 4.09 -17.36 -10.32
CA GLU A 9 2.78 -17.95 -10.53
C GLU A 9 1.71 -17.16 -9.79
N VAL A 10 1.99 -16.76 -8.56
CA VAL A 10 1.06 -15.98 -7.78
C VAL A 10 0.86 -14.61 -8.43
N CYS A 11 1.95 -14.00 -8.90
CA CYS A 11 1.85 -12.70 -9.56
C CYS A 11 0.93 -12.76 -10.75
N GLU A 12 1.04 -13.84 -11.52
CA GLU A 12 0.23 -14.01 -12.72
C GLU A 12 -1.25 -14.09 -12.37
N ASN A 13 -1.57 -14.76 -11.29
CA ASN A 13 -2.96 -14.93 -10.88
C ASN A 13 -3.54 -13.70 -10.21
N LEU A 14 -2.71 -12.90 -9.56
CA LEU A 14 -3.20 -11.70 -8.89
C LEU A 14 -3.61 -10.61 -9.85
N LYS A 15 -2.92 -10.53 -10.99
CA LYS A 15 -3.17 -9.45 -11.95
C LYS A 15 -3.05 -8.10 -11.24
N TRP A 16 -3.97 -7.18 -11.48
CA TRP A 16 -4.00 -5.94 -10.72
C TRP A 16 -4.68 -6.22 -9.39
N TYR A 17 -4.19 -5.58 -8.36
CA TYR A 17 -4.78 -5.77 -7.03
C TYR A 17 -4.77 -4.46 -6.25
N VAL A 18 -5.58 -4.43 -5.21
CA VAL A 18 -5.60 -3.32 -4.27
C VAL A 18 -5.26 -3.92 -2.91
N TYR A 19 -4.36 -3.27 -2.20
CA TYR A 19 -3.86 -3.82 -0.95
C TYR A 19 -3.96 -2.82 0.18
N ARG A 20 -3.87 -3.34 1.39
CA ARG A 20 -3.85 -2.53 2.60
C ARG A 20 -2.62 -2.87 3.39
N LEU A 21 -2.03 -1.86 4.01
CA LEU A 21 -0.96 -2.07 4.96
C LEU A 21 -1.55 -1.86 6.34
N VAL A 22 -1.31 -2.79 7.23
CA VAL A 22 -1.88 -2.78 8.56
C VAL A 22 -0.76 -2.72 9.58
N ASP A 23 -0.95 -1.88 10.60
CA ASP A 23 0.01 -1.74 11.67
C ASP A 23 -0.29 -2.83 12.69
N PRO A 24 0.65 -3.74 12.94
CA PRO A 24 0.40 -4.83 13.87
C PRO A 24 0.27 -4.37 15.32
N ARG A 25 0.67 -3.16 15.62
CA ARG A 25 0.60 -2.66 17.00
C ARG A 25 -0.82 -2.32 17.41
N ASP A 26 -1.67 -1.96 16.46
CA ASP A 26 -3.06 -1.63 16.78
C ASP A 26 -4.07 -2.33 15.88
N GLY A 27 -3.60 -3.02 14.86
CA GLY A 27 -4.50 -3.75 13.97
C GLY A 27 -5.24 -2.88 12.97
N LEU A 28 -4.83 -1.63 12.82
CA LEU A 28 -5.53 -0.73 11.93
C LEU A 28 -4.83 -0.56 10.59
N THR A 29 -5.64 -0.41 9.55
CA THR A 29 -5.11 -0.12 8.22
C THR A 29 -4.61 1.31 8.21
N PHE A 30 -3.39 1.52 7.72
CA PHE A 30 -2.86 2.88 7.64
C PHE A 30 -2.53 3.32 6.22
N TYR A 31 -2.57 2.43 5.26
CA TYR A 31 -2.28 2.80 3.88
C TYR A 31 -3.01 1.87 2.92
N ILE A 32 -3.47 2.42 1.81
CA ILE A 32 -4.14 1.64 0.77
C ILE A 32 -3.47 1.98 -0.55
N GLY A 33 -3.14 0.97 -1.33
CA GLY A 33 -2.50 1.18 -2.62
C GLY A 33 -2.95 0.16 -3.63
N ARG A 34 -2.53 0.35 -4.86
CA ARG A 34 -2.80 -0.61 -5.91
C ARG A 34 -1.49 -1.03 -6.54
N GLY A 35 -1.48 -2.17 -7.17
CA GLY A 35 -0.27 -2.62 -7.81
C GLY A 35 -0.42 -3.87 -8.61
N VAL A 36 0.69 -4.30 -9.18
CA VAL A 36 0.81 -5.57 -9.89
C VAL A 36 2.09 -6.20 -9.38
N ASN A 37 2.20 -7.48 -9.57
CA ASN A 37 3.41 -8.21 -9.20
C ASN A 37 3.73 -7.97 -7.73
N ASN A 38 4.95 -7.59 -7.42
CA ASN A 38 5.39 -7.43 -6.05
C ASN A 38 5.35 -5.99 -5.54
N ARG A 39 4.59 -5.15 -6.19
CA ARG A 39 4.53 -3.73 -5.81
C ARG A 39 4.20 -3.52 -4.34
N ILE A 40 3.33 -4.36 -3.80
CA ILE A 40 2.90 -4.23 -2.41
C ILE A 40 4.07 -4.25 -1.43
N PHE A 41 5.18 -4.89 -1.80
CA PHE A 41 6.31 -5.00 -0.89
C PHE A 41 7.41 -3.98 -1.13
N ASP A 42 7.26 -3.14 -2.15
CA ASP A 42 8.34 -2.26 -2.56
C ASP A 42 8.89 -1.37 -1.44
N HIS A 43 8.03 -0.70 -0.72
CA HIS A 43 8.51 0.21 0.30
C HIS A 43 9.15 -0.51 1.47
N VAL A 44 8.54 -1.62 1.88
CA VAL A 44 9.05 -2.38 3.02
C VAL A 44 10.40 -2.99 2.69
N ASN A 45 10.58 -3.40 1.45
CA ASN A 45 11.82 -4.03 1.04
C ASN A 45 12.89 -3.03 0.63
N GLY A 46 12.58 -1.75 0.72
CA GLY A 46 13.59 -0.76 0.37
C GLY A 46 13.81 -0.63 -1.11
N LEU A 47 12.78 -0.90 -1.91
CA LEU A 47 12.92 -0.82 -3.35
C LEU A 47 12.50 0.53 -3.90
N LEU A 48 12.62 1.57 -3.07
CA LEU A 48 12.27 2.91 -3.50
C LEU A 48 13.26 3.37 -4.55
N THR A 49 12.76 4.04 -5.56
CA THR A 49 13.64 4.53 -6.60
C THR A 49 14.08 5.92 -6.22
N ASP A 50 15.00 6.45 -6.97
CA ASP A 50 15.48 7.78 -6.73
C ASP A 50 14.36 8.80 -6.84
N LYS A 51 13.31 8.44 -7.56
CA LYS A 51 12.24 9.36 -7.69
C LYS A 51 11.40 9.40 -6.46
N GLU A 52 11.43 8.37 -5.69
CA GLU A 52 10.64 8.31 -4.50
C GLU A 52 11.51 8.77 -3.42
N THR A 53 11.97 9.81 -3.52
CA THR A 53 12.91 10.41 -2.79
C THR A 53 12.57 11.02 -1.53
N GLU A 54 12.84 12.30 -1.42
CA GLU A 54 12.64 12.97 -0.17
C GLU A 54 11.20 13.01 0.24
N GLU A 55 10.35 13.17 -0.75
CA GLU A 55 8.95 13.24 -0.48
C GLU A 55 8.45 11.96 0.17
N ASP A 56 8.87 10.82 -0.37
CA ASP A 56 8.46 9.56 0.21
C ASP A 56 9.11 9.32 1.55
N LEU A 57 10.35 9.70 1.68
CA LEU A 57 11.06 9.50 2.94
C LEU A 57 10.43 10.30 4.06
N LEU A 58 9.81 11.42 3.72
CA LEU A 58 9.16 12.25 4.72
C LEU A 58 7.69 11.95 4.85
N SER A 59 7.18 11.03 4.08
CA SER A 59 5.74 10.76 4.09
C SER A 59 5.34 10.08 5.39
N LEU A 60 4.09 10.25 5.74
CA LEU A 60 3.55 9.61 6.94
C LEU A 60 3.59 8.09 6.81
N LYS A 61 3.39 7.60 5.60
CA LYS A 61 3.45 6.17 5.35
C LYS A 61 4.82 5.62 5.72
N MET A 62 5.87 6.25 5.23
CA MET A 62 7.21 5.75 5.47
C MET A 62 7.60 5.86 6.94
N LYS A 63 7.15 6.92 7.59
CA LYS A 63 7.41 7.08 9.01
C LYS A 63 6.75 5.97 9.80
N GLN A 64 5.53 5.62 9.45
CA GLN A 64 4.81 4.58 10.17
C GLN A 64 5.46 3.21 9.94
N ILE A 65 5.87 2.94 8.70
CA ILE A 65 6.56 1.68 8.40
C ILE A 65 7.83 1.59 9.24
N ARG A 66 8.58 2.69 9.31
CA ARG A 66 9.81 2.70 10.07
C ARG A 66 9.56 2.46 11.55
N ASP A 67 8.53 3.12 12.10
CA ASP A 67 8.20 2.95 13.50
C ASP A 67 7.84 1.51 13.81
N ILE A 68 7.08 0.86 12.92
CA ILE A 68 6.71 -0.53 13.11
C ILE A 68 7.97 -1.40 13.12
N GLN A 69 8.87 -1.17 12.18
CA GLN A 69 10.08 -1.96 12.10
C GLN A 69 10.99 -1.75 13.31
N LEU A 70 11.04 -0.52 13.79
CA LEU A 70 11.86 -0.22 14.95
C LEU A 70 11.30 -0.86 16.22
N SER A 71 10.01 -1.17 16.23
CA SER A 71 9.41 -1.83 17.37
C SER A 71 9.66 -3.34 17.34
N GLY A 72 10.33 -3.84 16.30
CA GLY A 72 10.60 -5.26 16.18
C GLY A 72 9.52 -6.04 15.48
N LEU A 73 8.53 -5.35 14.94
CA LEU A 73 7.43 -6.01 14.23
C LEU A 73 7.48 -5.70 12.75
N ASP A 74 6.68 -6.40 11.98
CA ASP A 74 6.62 -6.19 10.55
C ASP A 74 5.24 -5.72 10.14
N VAL A 75 5.20 -4.90 9.11
CA VAL A 75 3.94 -4.44 8.54
C VAL A 75 3.16 -5.64 8.03
N ILE A 76 1.87 -5.65 8.27
CA ILE A 76 1.00 -6.70 7.76
C ILE A 76 0.49 -6.27 6.41
N HIS A 77 0.65 -7.13 5.41
CA HIS A 77 0.23 -6.85 4.04
C HIS A 77 -1.02 -7.65 3.73
N ILE A 78 -2.09 -6.98 3.34
CA ILE A 78 -3.34 -7.65 3.02
C ILE A 78 -3.73 -7.33 1.59
N ILE A 79 -3.96 -8.37 0.79
CA ILE A 79 -4.52 -8.17 -0.54
C ILE A 79 -6.02 -8.07 -0.35
N HIS A 80 -6.55 -6.89 -0.52
CA HIS A 80 -7.97 -6.66 -0.29
C HIS A 80 -8.82 -7.13 -1.46
N ARG A 81 -8.36 -6.89 -2.67
CA ARG A 81 -9.06 -7.32 -3.87
C ARG A 81 -8.03 -7.64 -4.93
N HIS A 82 -8.21 -8.72 -5.66
CA HIS A 82 -7.26 -9.10 -6.68
C HIS A 82 -7.97 -9.55 -7.95
N ALA A 83 -7.20 -9.96 -8.92
CA ALA A 83 -7.72 -10.42 -10.20
C ALA A 83 -8.50 -9.34 -10.92
N LEU A 84 -8.07 -8.09 -10.75
CA LEU A 84 -8.70 -6.97 -11.44
C LEU A 84 -8.08 -6.88 -12.83
N GLU A 85 -8.94 -6.77 -13.82
CA GLU A 85 -8.49 -6.88 -15.20
C GLU A 85 -7.73 -5.67 -15.74
N SER A 86 -7.86 -4.55 -15.10
CA SER A 86 -7.20 -3.35 -15.62
C SER A 86 -6.78 -2.41 -14.51
N LYS A 87 -5.86 -1.52 -14.85
CA LYS A 87 -5.43 -0.49 -13.92
C LYS A 87 -6.62 0.38 -13.53
N ASN A 88 -7.50 0.63 -14.47
CA ASN A 88 -8.65 1.48 -14.21
C ASN A 88 -9.56 0.89 -13.16
N MET A 89 -9.81 -0.42 -13.23
CA MET A 89 -10.61 -1.08 -12.22
C MET A 89 -9.94 -1.00 -10.85
N ALA A 90 -8.63 -1.15 -10.83
CA ALA A 90 -7.90 -1.07 -9.57
C ALA A 90 -7.98 0.33 -8.99
N GLU A 91 -7.95 1.36 -9.83
CA GLU A 91 -8.05 2.73 -9.35
C GLU A 91 -9.40 3.00 -8.71
N VAL A 92 -10.47 2.45 -9.29
CA VAL A 92 -11.80 2.64 -8.74
C VAL A 92 -11.91 1.97 -7.37
N VAL A 93 -11.41 0.75 -7.26
CA VAL A 93 -11.46 0.01 -6.00
C VAL A 93 -10.61 0.72 -4.95
N GLU A 94 -9.42 1.17 -5.34
CA GLU A 94 -8.53 1.86 -4.43
C GLU A 94 -9.20 3.13 -3.88
N ALA A 95 -9.76 3.92 -4.76
CA ALA A 95 -10.40 5.17 -4.35
C ALA A 95 -11.57 4.91 -3.40
N SER A 96 -12.35 3.87 -3.67
CA SER A 96 -13.47 3.53 -2.80
C SER A 96 -13.00 3.15 -1.40
N LEU A 97 -11.90 2.42 -1.32
CA LEU A 97 -11.38 2.01 -0.04
C LEU A 97 -10.79 3.20 0.73
N ILE A 98 -10.09 4.07 0.02
CA ILE A 98 -9.52 5.24 0.67
C ILE A 98 -10.63 6.09 1.29
N ASP A 99 -11.75 6.19 0.61
CA ASP A 99 -12.88 6.95 1.13
C ASP A 99 -13.51 6.26 2.34
N ALA A 100 -13.42 4.96 2.42
CA ALA A 100 -14.08 4.20 3.49
C ALA A 100 -13.27 4.13 4.77
N TYR A 101 -11.96 4.24 4.69
CA TYR A 101 -11.12 4.11 5.87
C TYR A 101 -10.71 5.48 6.39
N SER A 102 -10.60 5.60 7.71
CA SER A 102 -10.10 6.83 8.29
C SER A 102 -8.69 6.61 8.80
N GLY A 103 -7.98 7.68 9.05
CA GLY A 103 -6.66 7.57 9.66
C GLY A 103 -5.58 7.09 8.73
N LEU A 104 -5.79 7.17 7.43
CA LEU A 104 -4.80 6.70 6.50
C LEU A 104 -3.65 7.69 6.37
N THR A 105 -2.49 7.16 6.00
CA THR A 105 -1.31 7.97 5.78
C THR A 105 -1.13 8.31 4.30
N ASN A 106 -2.10 8.00 3.47
CA ASN A 106 -2.03 8.36 2.06
C ASN A 106 -1.89 9.87 1.97
N ILE A 107 -0.85 10.32 1.31
CA ILE A 107 -0.58 11.73 1.22
C ILE A 107 -1.67 12.45 0.52
N MET A 108 -2.19 11.84 -0.53
CA MET A 108 -3.22 12.47 -1.23
C MET A 108 -4.35 11.55 -1.22
N SER A 109 -5.49 12.04 -1.37
CA SER A 109 -6.64 11.23 -1.56
C SER A 109 -6.34 10.35 -2.74
N GLY A 110 -6.92 9.23 -2.79
CA GLY A 110 -6.79 8.39 -3.94
C GLY A 110 -7.24 9.17 -5.15
N LYS A 111 -6.71 8.78 -6.31
CA LYS A 111 -7.07 9.45 -7.47
C LYS A 111 -8.54 9.34 -7.61
N GLY A 112 -9.21 10.40 -7.62
CA GLY A 112 -10.62 10.36 -7.69
C GLY A 112 -11.30 10.31 -6.37
N SER A 113 -10.60 10.19 -5.34
CA SER A 113 -11.31 10.24 -4.13
C SER A 113 -11.32 11.66 -3.82
N ASN A 114 -12.01 11.96 -2.99
CA ASN A 114 -12.29 13.13 -2.78
C ASN A 114 -11.53 13.93 -2.17
N GLU A 115 -10.79 14.42 -2.88
CA GLU A 115 -10.12 15.34 -2.31
C GLU A 115 -11.09 16.31 -2.04
N TYR A 116 -12.19 15.97 -2.23
CA TYR A 116 -13.14 16.88 -2.00
C TYR A 116 -13.68 16.63 -0.78
N GLY A 117 -13.25 15.89 -0.52
CA GLY A 117 -13.63 15.72 0.44
C GLY A 117 -14.11 15.68 1.16
N VAL A 118 -14.03 16.02 0.93
CA VAL A 118 -14.22 16.04 1.48
C VAL A 118 -14.38 15.85 1.90
#